data_2319d5a08554f0423a3c223a5a123c36
#
_entry.id   2319d5a08554f0423a3c223a5a123c36
#
_cell.length_a   1.000
_cell.length_b   1.000
_cell.length_c   1.000
_cell.angle_alpha   90.00
_cell.angle_beta   90.00
_cell.angle_gamma   90.00
#
_symmetry.space_group_name_H-M   'P 1'
#
loop_
_entity.id
_entity.type
_entity.pdbx_description
1 polymer ?
#
loop_
_entity_poly.entity_id
_entity_poly.type
_entity_poly.pdbx_seq_one_letter_code
_entity_poly.pdbx_strand_id
1 'polypeptide(L)'
;VSSAYTNYRNSINAVNDHETGYATYVAPNRVLISASYKLKEGRNAASTFSLIYDGSENGYMGNYSYSRYSYIFNGNVTNDPSAPGNLIRIPASREELNDWNFADNGQYTDAAGNRQTYTADMQRDDFWAYINQDDYLKDRKGQYAERGGAKMPWHHQLDFKFKQDFNLMVG
;
A
#
# COMPACT_ATOMS: atom_id res chain seq x y z
N VAL A 1 -1.65 20.69 -8.43
CA VAL A 1 -2.95 21.36 -8.21
C VAL A 1 -4.06 20.35 -7.87
N SER A 2 -3.99 19.13 -8.39
CA SER A 2 -4.96 18.07 -8.08
C SER A 2 -4.85 17.51 -6.64
N SER A 3 -3.71 17.64 -5.99
CA SER A 3 -3.46 17.09 -4.66
C SER A 3 -4.26 17.78 -3.55
N ALA A 4 -4.49 19.09 -3.63
CA ALA A 4 -5.27 19.82 -2.64
C ALA A 4 -6.76 19.38 -2.69
N TYR A 5 -7.31 19.23 -3.89
CA TYR A 5 -8.70 18.77 -4.09
C TYR A 5 -8.91 17.32 -3.59
N THR A 6 -7.91 16.46 -3.71
CA THR A 6 -8.02 15.06 -3.26
C THR A 6 -7.77 14.93 -1.75
N ASN A 7 -6.99 15.82 -1.16
CA ASN A 7 -6.60 15.73 0.24
C ASN A 7 -7.72 16.09 1.23
N TYR A 8 -8.66 16.97 0.87
CA TYR A 8 -9.79 17.30 1.76
C TYR A 8 -10.78 16.14 1.91
N ARG A 9 -10.70 15.15 1.02
CA ARG A 9 -11.65 14.04 0.95
C ARG A 9 -11.45 12.97 2.02
N ASN A 10 -10.28 12.91 2.63
CA ASN A 10 -9.94 11.93 3.66
C ASN A 10 -9.89 12.63 5.03
N SER A 11 -11.03 13.04 5.52
CA SER A 11 -11.19 13.67 6.84
C SER A 11 -11.95 12.75 7.79
N ILE A 12 -11.86 13.04 9.09
CA ILE A 12 -12.60 12.28 10.11
C ILE A 12 -14.02 12.80 10.23
N ASN A 13 -14.20 14.11 10.40
CA ASN A 13 -15.47 14.70 10.80
C ASN A 13 -16.08 15.64 9.76
N ALA A 14 -15.28 16.42 9.07
CA ALA A 14 -15.76 17.44 8.13
C ALA A 14 -14.70 17.80 7.09
N VAL A 15 -15.16 18.35 5.96
CA VAL A 15 -14.30 18.81 4.85
C VAL A 15 -13.26 19.83 5.28
N ASN A 16 -13.55 20.61 6.32
CA ASN A 16 -12.68 21.66 6.85
C ASN A 16 -11.82 21.21 8.04
N ASP A 17 -11.93 19.96 8.45
CA ASP A 17 -11.11 19.37 9.51
C ASP A 17 -9.80 18.84 8.89
N HIS A 18 -8.80 19.70 8.83
CA HIS A 18 -7.53 19.40 8.15
C HIS A 18 -6.51 18.87 9.14
N GLU A 19 -6.36 17.57 9.15
CA GLU A 19 -5.23 16.93 9.80
C GLU A 19 -4.02 16.82 8.86
N THR A 20 -2.83 16.98 9.43
CA THR A 20 -1.59 16.70 8.70
C THR A 20 -1.44 15.20 8.49
N GLY A 21 -1.06 14.78 7.30
CA GLY A 21 -0.85 13.37 6.96
C GLY A 21 0.26 13.20 5.95
N TYR A 22 0.65 11.97 5.75
CA TYR A 22 1.66 11.65 4.75
C TYR A 22 1.10 11.82 3.33
N ALA A 23 1.94 12.33 2.43
CA ALA A 23 1.63 12.30 1.01
C ALA A 23 1.75 10.86 0.47
N THR A 24 0.81 10.46 -0.37
CA THR A 24 0.73 9.08 -0.87
C THR A 24 1.89 8.67 -1.78
N TYR A 25 2.54 9.64 -2.42
CA TYR A 25 3.64 9.44 -3.37
C TYR A 25 5.04 9.62 -2.76
N VAL A 26 5.13 9.87 -1.46
CA VAL A 26 6.43 9.98 -0.77
C VAL A 26 6.91 8.59 -0.37
N ALA A 27 8.07 8.18 -0.87
CA ALA A 27 8.76 6.97 -0.42
C ALA A 27 9.72 7.34 0.72
N PRO A 28 9.30 7.29 1.99
CA PRO A 28 10.08 7.76 3.12
C PRO A 28 11.30 6.88 3.40
N ASN A 29 11.22 5.61 3.00
CA ASN A 29 12.29 4.64 3.19
C ASN A 29 12.68 4.05 1.83
N ARG A 30 13.91 4.33 1.40
CA ARG A 30 14.51 3.78 0.20
C ARG A 30 15.98 3.47 0.45
N VAL A 31 16.40 2.31 0.00
CA VAL A 31 17.79 1.86 0.04
C VAL A 31 18.25 1.60 -1.40
N LEU A 32 19.24 2.34 -1.86
CA LEU A 32 19.87 2.16 -3.15
C LEU A 32 21.32 1.75 -2.96
N ILE A 33 21.69 0.59 -3.45
CA ILE A 33 23.06 0.07 -3.42
C ILE A 33 23.49 -0.20 -4.84
N SER A 34 24.67 0.28 -5.23
CA SER A 34 25.27 -0.05 -6.51
C SER A 34 26.71 -0.50 -6.33
N ALA A 35 27.09 -1.55 -7.05
CA ALA A 35 28.46 -2.06 -7.10
C ALA A 35 28.81 -2.36 -8.56
N SER A 36 30.04 -2.01 -8.95
CA SER A 36 30.57 -2.34 -10.26
C SER A 36 31.98 -2.85 -10.12
N TYR A 37 32.28 -3.92 -10.83
CA TYR A 37 33.64 -4.51 -10.89
C TYR A 37 34.08 -4.63 -12.34
N LYS A 38 35.24 -4.06 -12.66
CA LYS A 38 35.85 -4.12 -14.00
C LYS A 38 37.07 -5.04 -13.98
N LEU A 39 36.98 -6.14 -14.71
CA LEU A 39 38.06 -7.05 -14.95
C LEU A 39 38.72 -6.71 -16.30
N LYS A 40 40.02 -6.44 -16.29
CA LYS A 40 40.82 -6.27 -17.51
C LYS A 40 41.32 -7.62 -17.99
N GLU A 41 40.97 -7.98 -19.20
CA GLU A 41 41.37 -9.24 -19.86
C GLU A 41 42.43 -8.95 -20.91
N GLY A 42 43.66 -8.75 -20.46
CA GLY A 42 44.78 -8.42 -21.32
C GLY A 42 44.74 -6.96 -21.83
N ARG A 43 45.30 -6.71 -23.02
CA ARG A 43 45.40 -5.36 -23.61
C ARG A 43 44.13 -4.90 -24.31
N ASN A 44 43.33 -5.83 -24.80
CA ASN A 44 42.29 -5.52 -25.80
C ASN A 44 40.89 -5.89 -25.34
N ALA A 45 40.73 -6.39 -24.12
CA ALA A 45 39.41 -6.73 -23.62
C ALA A 45 39.22 -6.33 -22.13
N ALA A 46 37.99 -6.00 -21.76
CA ALA A 46 37.60 -5.79 -20.39
C ALA A 46 36.13 -6.16 -20.18
N SER A 47 35.88 -6.89 -19.11
CA SER A 47 34.52 -7.24 -18.67
C SER A 47 34.11 -6.36 -17.50
N THR A 48 32.92 -5.81 -17.53
CA THR A 48 32.36 -5.03 -16.42
C THR A 48 31.09 -5.71 -15.93
N PHE A 49 31.06 -6.03 -14.66
CA PHE A 49 29.89 -6.56 -13.94
C PHE A 49 29.34 -5.45 -13.06
N SER A 50 28.05 -5.19 -13.15
CA SER A 50 27.40 -4.19 -12.30
C SER A 50 26.17 -4.80 -11.66
N LEU A 51 25.97 -4.50 -10.38
CA LEU A 51 24.83 -4.92 -9.59
C LEU A 51 24.19 -3.66 -8.98
N ILE A 52 22.89 -3.52 -9.13
CA ILE A 52 22.13 -2.42 -8.54
C ILE A 52 20.98 -3.04 -7.76
N TYR A 53 20.90 -2.70 -6.50
CA TYR A 53 19.76 -3.04 -5.64
C TYR A 53 18.99 -1.78 -5.30
N ASP A 54 17.67 -1.81 -5.50
CA ASP A 54 16.72 -0.78 -5.08
C ASP A 54 15.66 -1.42 -4.19
N GLY A 55 15.64 -1.03 -2.94
CA GLY A 55 14.62 -1.43 -1.98
C GLY A 55 13.86 -0.21 -1.49
N SER A 56 12.54 -0.20 -1.59
CA SER A 56 11.71 0.92 -1.16
C SER A 56 10.33 0.46 -0.70
N GLU A 57 9.74 1.21 0.24
CA GLU A 57 8.31 1.10 0.55
C GLU A 57 7.53 1.65 -0.65
N ASN A 58 7.09 0.77 -1.54
CA ASN A 58 6.43 1.19 -2.77
C ASN A 58 5.48 0.12 -3.29
N GLY A 59 4.30 0.54 -3.69
CA GLY A 59 3.32 -0.29 -4.36
C GLY A 59 2.79 0.40 -5.60
N TYR A 60 2.17 -0.37 -6.48
CA TYR A 60 1.57 0.14 -7.70
C TYR A 60 0.06 0.00 -7.64
N MET A 61 -0.65 1.08 -7.98
CA MET A 61 -2.08 1.05 -8.25
C MET A 61 -2.31 1.61 -9.65
N GLY A 62 -2.52 0.72 -10.60
CA GLY A 62 -2.52 1.09 -12.03
C GLY A 62 -1.13 1.58 -12.48
N ASN A 63 -1.08 2.76 -13.07
CA ASN A 63 0.15 3.38 -13.57
C ASN A 63 0.87 4.27 -12.54
N TYR A 64 0.37 4.33 -11.31
CA TYR A 64 0.90 5.22 -10.28
C TYR A 64 1.58 4.42 -9.18
N SER A 65 2.69 4.97 -8.69
CA SER A 65 3.44 4.44 -7.56
C SER A 65 2.97 5.14 -6.28
N TYR A 66 2.63 4.34 -5.26
CA TYR A 66 2.22 4.82 -3.95
C TYR A 66 3.04 4.13 -2.88
N SER A 67 3.50 4.89 -1.89
CA SER A 67 4.19 4.34 -0.71
C SER A 67 3.27 4.27 0.52
N ARG A 68 2.19 5.03 0.47
CA ARG A 68 1.25 5.18 1.58
C ARG A 68 -0.19 5.12 1.09
N TYR A 69 -1.09 4.62 1.94
CA TYR A 69 -2.52 4.64 1.69
C TYR A 69 -3.29 4.93 2.97
N SER A 70 -4.55 5.29 2.80
CA SER A 70 -5.47 5.58 3.90
C SER A 70 -6.55 4.51 3.94
N TYR A 71 -6.87 4.04 5.13
CA TYR A 71 -8.08 3.25 5.32
C TYR A 71 -9.29 4.17 5.35
N ILE A 72 -10.15 4.05 4.37
CA ILE A 72 -11.34 4.88 4.21
C ILE A 72 -12.60 4.01 4.25
N PHE A 73 -13.67 4.59 4.74
CA PHE A 73 -15.00 4.02 4.68
C PHE A 73 -15.74 4.58 3.46
N ASN A 74 -16.38 3.72 2.67
CA ASN A 74 -17.15 4.15 1.49
C ASN A 74 -18.47 4.87 1.84
N GLY A 75 -18.75 5.06 3.10
CA GLY A 75 -19.83 5.90 3.59
C GLY A 75 -19.36 7.35 3.75
N ASN A 76 -20.25 8.27 3.53
CA ASN A 76 -19.98 9.69 3.58
C ASN A 76 -20.72 10.31 4.75
N VAL A 77 -20.01 10.69 5.81
CA VAL A 77 -20.60 11.36 6.97
C VAL A 77 -21.12 12.76 6.60
N THR A 78 -20.55 13.38 5.57
CA THR A 78 -20.94 14.72 5.11
C THR A 78 -22.09 14.70 4.10
N ASN A 79 -22.54 13.52 3.69
CA ASN A 79 -23.58 13.32 2.67
C ASN A 79 -23.26 14.02 1.32
N ASP A 80 -22.00 14.24 1.03
CA ASP A 80 -21.52 14.82 -0.22
C ASP A 80 -21.16 13.68 -1.19
N PRO A 81 -21.92 13.48 -2.27
CA PRO A 81 -21.67 12.38 -3.21
C PRO A 81 -20.32 12.50 -3.97
N SER A 82 -19.68 13.67 -3.91
CA SER A 82 -18.34 13.88 -4.48
C SER A 82 -17.20 13.54 -3.52
N ALA A 83 -17.49 13.33 -2.22
CA ALA A 83 -16.49 12.98 -1.23
C ALA A 83 -16.26 11.45 -1.22
N PRO A 84 -15.04 10.96 -1.41
CA PRO A 84 -14.78 9.52 -1.61
C PRO A 84 -14.72 8.70 -0.32
N GLY A 85 -15.14 9.22 0.80
CA GLY A 85 -15.18 8.50 2.06
C GLY A 85 -14.31 9.12 3.16
N ASN A 86 -14.75 8.90 4.36
CA ASN A 86 -14.06 9.34 5.57
C ASN A 86 -13.04 8.28 6.02
N LEU A 87 -12.06 8.71 6.80
CA LEU A 87 -11.14 7.79 7.46
C LEU A 87 -11.92 6.85 8.38
N ILE A 88 -11.61 5.56 8.31
CA ILE A 88 -12.31 4.55 9.08
C ILE A 88 -11.99 4.69 10.58
N ARG A 89 -13.01 4.55 11.41
CA ARG A 89 -12.82 4.27 12.83
C ARG A 89 -12.51 2.77 12.99
N ILE A 90 -11.41 2.45 13.65
CA ILE A 90 -11.02 1.08 13.91
C ILE A 90 -11.72 0.65 15.22
N PRO A 91 -12.53 -0.42 15.24
CA PRO A 91 -13.23 -0.85 16.43
C PRO A 91 -12.25 -1.22 17.54
N ALA A 92 -12.62 -0.92 18.79
CA ALA A 92 -11.81 -1.27 19.95
C ALA A 92 -11.87 -2.77 20.27
N SER A 93 -13.01 -3.40 19.97
CA SER A 93 -13.24 -4.82 20.19
C SER A 93 -14.15 -5.42 19.11
N ARG A 94 -14.25 -6.76 19.09
CA ARG A 94 -15.17 -7.48 18.21
C ARG A 94 -16.63 -7.14 18.50
N GLU A 95 -16.96 -6.90 19.77
CA GLU A 95 -18.31 -6.60 20.24
C GLU A 95 -18.81 -5.25 19.69
N GLU A 96 -17.93 -4.27 19.54
CA GLU A 96 -18.26 -2.95 18.95
C GLU A 96 -18.81 -3.09 17.53
N LEU A 97 -18.40 -4.11 16.79
CA LEU A 97 -18.90 -4.37 15.44
C LEU A 97 -20.37 -4.79 15.41
N ASN A 98 -20.97 -5.19 16.55
CA ASN A 98 -22.39 -5.49 16.59
C ASN A 98 -23.26 -4.25 16.43
N ASP A 99 -22.73 -3.06 16.77
CA ASP A 99 -23.39 -1.78 16.59
C ASP A 99 -23.27 -1.26 15.15
N TRP A 100 -22.42 -1.91 14.33
CA TRP A 100 -22.22 -1.53 12.94
C TRP A 100 -23.23 -2.24 12.04
N ASN A 101 -23.71 -1.53 11.03
CA ASN A 101 -24.68 -2.07 10.08
C ASN A 101 -24.01 -2.98 9.04
N PHE A 102 -23.89 -4.25 9.37
CA PHE A 102 -23.57 -5.30 8.43
C PHE A 102 -24.86 -5.98 7.97
N ALA A 103 -24.95 -6.32 6.70
CA ALA A 103 -26.07 -7.03 6.14
C ALA A 103 -25.59 -8.32 5.48
N ASP A 104 -26.43 -9.34 5.47
CA ASP A 104 -26.17 -10.55 4.69
C ASP A 104 -25.97 -10.16 3.23
N ASN A 105 -24.82 -10.52 2.66
CA ASN A 105 -24.44 -10.08 1.34
C ASN A 105 -23.69 -11.17 0.56
N GLY A 106 -24.20 -11.43 -0.62
CA GLY A 106 -23.58 -12.38 -1.53
C GLY A 106 -23.70 -13.84 -1.09
N GLN A 107 -23.14 -14.68 -1.93
CA GLN A 107 -23.03 -16.10 -1.70
C GLN A 107 -21.61 -16.54 -2.00
N TYR A 108 -21.12 -17.47 -1.22
CA TYR A 108 -19.83 -18.13 -1.49
C TYR A 108 -20.05 -19.63 -1.61
N THR A 109 -19.09 -20.33 -2.20
CA THR A 109 -19.09 -21.78 -2.28
C THR A 109 -18.09 -22.31 -1.25
N ASP A 110 -18.58 -23.15 -0.35
CA ASP A 110 -17.74 -23.79 0.65
C ASP A 110 -16.82 -24.87 0.04
N ALA A 111 -15.92 -25.42 0.83
CA ALA A 111 -14.98 -26.44 0.40
C ALA A 111 -15.66 -27.74 -0.07
N ALA A 112 -16.92 -27.99 0.32
CA ALA A 112 -17.74 -29.12 -0.10
C ALA A 112 -18.52 -28.83 -1.38
N GLY A 113 -18.45 -27.63 -1.94
CA GLY A 113 -19.13 -27.22 -3.17
C GLY A 113 -20.56 -26.69 -2.95
N ASN A 114 -20.99 -26.47 -1.70
CA ASN A 114 -22.33 -25.95 -1.40
C ASN A 114 -22.35 -24.43 -1.44
N ARG A 115 -23.46 -23.86 -1.93
CA ARG A 115 -23.70 -22.43 -1.85
C ARG A 115 -24.13 -22.04 -0.45
N GLN A 116 -23.41 -21.10 0.13
CA GLN A 116 -23.65 -20.53 1.45
C GLN A 116 -23.85 -19.01 1.34
N THR A 117 -24.67 -18.45 2.24
CA THR A 117 -24.81 -17.00 2.37
C THR A 117 -23.68 -16.45 3.22
N TYR A 118 -23.04 -15.37 2.78
CA TYR A 118 -22.05 -14.66 3.57
C TYR A 118 -22.77 -13.74 4.56
N THR A 119 -22.93 -14.22 5.78
CA THR A 119 -23.76 -13.57 6.80
C THR A 119 -23.10 -12.33 7.40
N ALA A 120 -23.90 -11.46 8.01
CA ALA A 120 -23.40 -10.28 8.72
C ALA A 120 -22.40 -10.64 9.83
N ASP A 121 -22.64 -11.74 10.54
CA ASP A 121 -21.70 -12.20 11.60
C ASP A 121 -20.38 -12.69 11.01
N MET A 122 -20.40 -13.45 9.92
CA MET A 122 -19.17 -13.84 9.22
C MET A 122 -18.38 -12.63 8.76
N GLN A 123 -19.05 -11.60 8.22
CA GLN A 123 -18.37 -10.37 7.82
C GLN A 123 -17.73 -9.65 9.00
N ARG A 124 -18.38 -9.61 10.16
CA ARG A 124 -17.80 -9.02 11.39
C ARG A 124 -16.57 -9.79 11.86
N ASP A 125 -16.64 -11.11 11.82
CA ASP A 125 -15.54 -11.99 12.25
C ASP A 125 -14.34 -11.85 11.31
N ASP A 126 -14.56 -11.85 10.00
CA ASP A 126 -13.51 -11.67 9.00
C ASP A 126 -12.91 -10.28 9.07
N PHE A 127 -13.73 -9.25 9.27
CA PHE A 127 -13.24 -7.88 9.43
C PHE A 127 -12.41 -7.72 10.70
N TRP A 128 -12.83 -8.34 11.81
CA TRP A 128 -12.06 -8.36 13.05
C TRP A 128 -10.75 -9.14 12.90
N ALA A 129 -10.77 -10.26 12.21
CA ALA A 129 -9.58 -11.03 11.88
C ALA A 129 -8.60 -10.20 11.02
N TYR A 130 -9.12 -9.50 10.02
CA TYR A 130 -8.33 -8.59 9.20
C TYR A 130 -7.65 -7.48 10.02
N ILE A 131 -8.39 -6.83 10.93
CA ILE A 131 -7.82 -5.81 11.83
C ILE A 131 -6.68 -6.38 12.67
N ASN A 132 -6.82 -7.60 13.17
CA ASN A 132 -5.82 -8.20 14.04
C ASN A 132 -4.54 -8.64 13.31
N GLN A 133 -4.63 -8.96 12.02
CA GLN A 133 -3.47 -9.36 11.21
C GLN A 133 -2.77 -8.18 10.55
N ASP A 134 -3.45 -7.06 10.33
CA ASP A 134 -2.87 -5.88 9.69
C ASP A 134 -1.99 -5.10 10.66
N ASP A 135 -0.75 -4.83 10.26
CA ASP A 135 0.25 -4.21 11.14
C ASP A 135 -0.10 -2.77 11.53
N TYR A 136 -0.86 -2.06 10.71
CA TYR A 136 -1.28 -0.71 11.02
C TYR A 136 -2.55 -0.69 11.89
N LEU A 137 -3.55 -1.50 11.53
CA LEU A 137 -4.86 -1.47 12.18
C LEU A 137 -4.83 -2.06 13.59
N LYS A 138 -4.06 -3.14 13.82
CA LYS A 138 -3.99 -3.81 15.14
C LYS A 138 -3.54 -2.89 16.27
N ASP A 139 -2.66 -1.92 15.96
CA ASP A 139 -2.10 -1.01 16.95
C ASP A 139 -2.95 0.25 17.17
N ARG A 140 -4.07 0.39 16.42
CA ARG A 140 -4.95 1.56 16.44
C ARG A 140 -6.39 1.27 16.82
N LYS A 141 -6.64 0.18 17.50
CA LYS A 141 -7.97 -0.18 17.98
C LYS A 141 -8.58 0.93 18.84
N GLY A 142 -9.83 1.26 18.56
CA GLY A 142 -10.55 2.35 19.21
C GLY A 142 -10.22 3.76 18.70
N GLN A 143 -9.38 3.89 17.67
CA GLN A 143 -8.96 5.16 17.09
C GLN A 143 -9.42 5.27 15.64
N TYR A 144 -9.34 6.47 15.08
CA TYR A 144 -9.49 6.67 13.65
C TYR A 144 -8.19 6.38 12.90
N ALA A 145 -8.34 5.91 11.67
CA ALA A 145 -7.20 5.79 10.77
C ALA A 145 -6.65 7.18 10.42
N GLU A 146 -5.36 7.26 10.16
CA GLU A 146 -4.70 8.49 9.73
C GLU A 146 -4.62 8.56 8.20
N ARG A 147 -4.66 9.76 7.67
CA ARG A 147 -4.44 9.97 6.24
C ARG A 147 -3.02 9.58 5.85
N GLY A 148 -2.89 8.63 4.92
CA GLY A 148 -1.60 8.08 4.50
C GLY A 148 -0.86 7.35 5.62
N GLY A 149 -1.57 6.89 6.65
CA GLY A 149 -0.96 6.25 7.81
C GLY A 149 -0.44 4.84 7.53
N ALA A 150 -1.13 4.09 6.67
CA ALA A 150 -0.72 2.75 6.31
C ALA A 150 0.39 2.75 5.25
N LYS A 151 1.31 1.80 5.39
CA LYS A 151 2.49 1.66 4.52
C LYS A 151 2.26 0.58 3.48
N MET A 152 2.75 0.82 2.27
CA MET A 152 2.89 -0.24 1.28
C MET A 152 4.04 -1.18 1.67
N PRO A 153 3.96 -2.46 1.28
CA PRO A 153 5.05 -3.39 1.52
C PRO A 153 6.33 -2.96 0.81
N TRP A 154 7.47 -3.47 1.29
CA TRP A 154 8.74 -3.26 0.61
C TRP A 154 8.75 -3.94 -0.74
N HIS A 155 9.13 -3.18 -1.77
CA HIS A 155 9.48 -3.68 -3.09
C HIS A 155 10.99 -3.79 -3.19
N HIS A 156 11.46 -4.92 -3.70
CA HIS A 156 12.87 -5.21 -3.88
C HIS A 156 13.15 -5.44 -5.35
N GLN A 157 14.09 -4.68 -5.91
CA GLN A 157 14.54 -4.85 -7.28
C GLN A 157 16.04 -5.06 -7.29
N LEU A 158 16.49 -6.05 -8.04
CA LEU A 158 17.90 -6.35 -8.24
C LEU A 158 18.19 -6.38 -9.73
N ASP A 159 18.99 -5.43 -10.19
CA ASP A 159 19.42 -5.35 -11.58
C ASP A 159 20.86 -5.80 -11.72
N PHE A 160 21.11 -6.69 -12.67
CA PHE A 160 22.43 -7.12 -13.07
C PHE A 160 22.74 -6.66 -14.48
N LYS A 161 23.92 -6.04 -14.66
CA LYS A 161 24.41 -5.62 -15.97
C LYS A 161 25.78 -6.21 -16.22
N PHE A 162 25.92 -6.88 -17.37
CA PHE A 162 27.20 -7.32 -17.90
C PHE A 162 27.54 -6.49 -19.14
N LYS A 163 28.78 -6.00 -19.21
CA LYS A 163 29.30 -5.27 -20.37
C LYS A 163 30.66 -5.80 -20.72
N GLN A 164 30.89 -6.14 -22.00
CA GLN A 164 32.15 -6.54 -22.56
C GLN A 164 32.67 -5.47 -23.50
N ASP A 165 33.85 -4.97 -23.23
CA ASP A 165 34.58 -4.02 -24.08
C ASP A 165 35.65 -4.75 -24.87
N PHE A 166 35.74 -4.52 -26.19
CA PHE A 166 36.79 -4.99 -27.06
C PHE A 166 37.44 -3.81 -27.74
N ASN A 167 38.78 -3.69 -27.63
CA ASN A 167 39.54 -2.71 -28.37
C ASN A 167 40.15 -3.38 -29.60
N LEU A 168 39.50 -3.21 -30.75
CA LEU A 168 40.06 -3.65 -32.04
C LEU A 168 41.06 -2.61 -32.52
N MET A 169 42.34 -2.95 -32.56
CA MET A 169 43.30 -2.17 -33.32
C MET A 169 43.11 -2.52 -34.81
N VAL A 170 42.53 -1.60 -35.56
CA VAL A 170 42.56 -1.64 -37.01
C VAL A 170 43.91 -1.05 -37.39
N GLY A 171 44.83 -1.92 -37.84
CA GLY A 171 46.12 -1.55 -38.39
C GLY A 171 46.03 -0.99 -39.80
#